data_973d24b2f785a68385de84541268d4df
#
_entry.id   973d24b2f785a68385de84541268d4df
#
_cell.length_a   1.000
_cell.length_b   1.000
_cell.length_c   1.000
_cell.angle_alpha   90.00
_cell.angle_beta   90.00
_cell.angle_gamma   90.00
#
_symmetry.space_group_name_H-M   'P 1'
#
loop_
_entity.id
_entity.type
_entity.pdbx_description
1 polymer ?
#
loop_
_entity_poly.entity_id
_entity_poly.type
_entity_poly.pdbx_seq_one_letter_code
_entity_poly.pdbx_strand_id
1 'polypeptide(L)'
;MKLSNYSLIIIFLFFSNFLFANNINSKFATKEEEIECNDTYSLLLFLEKDAINLHEKDSGKKIFPASLVKLMTAYLVFEAIENGKITLDQKITISPRSNAISYVNKITTLHLKIGDEITVKDALYGMIVKSFNGASVALAEMIAGNEWKFAQMMNQKAMDLGMYNSNFRNSSGLHDNGQYVTAYDLKKLIIAIKNDFPQYYEIFGIKEIEIFDKKFISHNEVLKNYKGAEGMKTGFTSISGFNLISSAVRNNDRVFSILLSCESSDMRNKFTEKLLDKAFLKLKKSSKNTL
;
A
#
# COMPACT_ATOMS: atom_id res chain seq x y z
N MET A 1 -25.01 -37.97 27.10
CA MET A 1 -24.55 -36.60 26.77
C MET A 1 -23.79 -36.68 25.45
N LYS A 2 -24.42 -36.30 24.32
CA LYS A 2 -23.80 -36.37 22.97
C LYS A 2 -23.09 -35.04 22.73
N LEU A 3 -21.76 -35.03 22.75
CA LEU A 3 -20.95 -33.93 22.28
C LEU A 3 -21.05 -33.88 20.75
N SER A 4 -21.44 -32.74 20.20
CA SER A 4 -21.74 -32.56 18.80
C SER A 4 -20.48 -32.71 17.95
N ASN A 5 -20.56 -33.47 16.85
CA ASN A 5 -19.52 -33.70 15.85
C ASN A 5 -19.02 -32.41 15.16
N TYR A 6 -19.66 -31.27 15.37
CA TYR A 6 -19.28 -29.98 14.79
C TYR A 6 -18.04 -29.33 15.41
N SER A 7 -17.77 -29.61 16.69
CA SER A 7 -16.57 -29.07 17.38
C SER A 7 -15.28 -29.71 16.86
N LEU A 8 -15.32 -30.97 16.42
CA LEU A 8 -14.14 -31.65 15.88
C LEU A 8 -13.74 -31.16 14.46
N ILE A 9 -14.73 -30.83 13.65
CA ILE A 9 -14.47 -30.35 12.27
C ILE A 9 -13.84 -28.95 12.27
N ILE A 10 -14.29 -28.05 13.17
CA ILE A 10 -13.72 -26.71 13.27
C ILE A 10 -12.27 -26.75 13.79
N ILE A 11 -11.96 -27.64 14.75
CA ILE A 11 -10.59 -27.82 15.26
C ILE A 11 -9.68 -28.38 14.17
N PHE A 12 -10.17 -29.29 13.30
CA PHE A 12 -9.37 -29.87 12.22
C PHE A 12 -9.06 -28.84 11.11
N LEU A 13 -10.00 -27.96 10.79
CA LEU A 13 -9.78 -26.88 9.82
C LEU A 13 -8.80 -25.82 10.32
N PHE A 14 -8.86 -25.46 11.62
CA PHE A 14 -7.88 -24.56 12.23
C PHE A 14 -6.48 -25.19 12.30
N PHE A 15 -6.38 -26.50 12.59
CA PHE A 15 -5.11 -27.22 12.64
C PHE A 15 -4.48 -27.39 11.24
N SER A 16 -5.29 -27.64 10.21
CA SER A 16 -4.78 -27.75 8.83
C SER A 16 -4.26 -26.41 8.30
N ASN A 17 -4.94 -25.30 8.57
CA ASN A 17 -4.50 -23.96 8.21
C ASN A 17 -3.24 -23.52 8.97
N PHE A 18 -3.13 -23.87 10.26
CA PHE A 18 -1.94 -23.61 11.07
C PHE A 18 -0.74 -24.43 10.62
N LEU A 19 -0.93 -25.71 10.26
CA LEU A 19 0.13 -26.57 9.72
C LEU A 19 0.54 -26.15 8.30
N PHE A 20 -0.40 -25.67 7.49
CA PHE A 20 -0.11 -25.14 6.16
C PHE A 20 0.72 -23.85 6.25
N ALA A 21 0.34 -22.89 7.11
CA ALA A 21 1.09 -21.66 7.33
C ALA A 21 2.49 -21.94 7.90
N ASN A 22 2.63 -22.84 8.87
CA ASN A 22 3.93 -23.21 9.45
C ASN A 22 4.84 -23.94 8.46
N ASN A 23 4.29 -24.82 7.60
CA ASN A 23 5.06 -25.52 6.57
C ASN A 23 5.54 -24.57 5.46
N ILE A 24 4.79 -23.52 5.18
CA ILE A 24 5.21 -22.48 4.25
C ILE A 24 6.33 -21.64 4.87
N ASN A 25 6.23 -21.22 6.14
CA ASN A 25 7.22 -20.38 6.80
C ASN A 25 8.59 -21.07 7.00
N SER A 26 8.62 -22.36 7.35
CA SER A 26 9.89 -23.07 7.59
C SER A 26 10.78 -23.29 6.35
N LYS A 27 10.21 -23.18 5.13
CA LYS A 27 10.94 -23.43 3.87
C LYS A 27 11.52 -22.17 3.20
N PHE A 28 11.33 -20.95 3.77
CA PHE A 28 12.01 -19.76 3.27
C PHE A 28 13.50 -19.68 3.65
N ALA A 29 13.95 -20.54 4.54
CA ALA A 29 15.34 -20.58 5.04
C ALA A 29 16.25 -21.52 4.21
N THR A 30 16.46 -21.24 2.92
CA THR A 30 17.57 -21.88 2.16
C THR A 30 18.63 -20.82 1.84
N LYS A 31 19.89 -21.13 2.20
CA LYS A 31 21.09 -20.35 1.89
C LYS A 31 21.32 -20.30 0.37
N GLU A 32 20.76 -19.33 -0.30
CA GLU A 32 21.29 -18.75 -1.54
C GLU A 32 21.75 -17.34 -1.19
N GLU A 33 22.81 -16.82 -1.83
CA GLU A 33 23.26 -15.43 -1.63
C GLU A 33 22.07 -14.49 -1.70
N GLU A 34 21.66 -13.99 -0.54
CA GLU A 34 20.40 -13.28 -0.42
C GLU A 34 20.61 -11.83 -0.81
N ILE A 35 20.03 -11.47 -1.96
CA ILE A 35 19.72 -10.06 -2.21
C ILE A 35 18.70 -9.69 -1.15
N GLU A 36 19.13 -9.01 -0.10
CA GLU A 36 18.28 -8.47 0.97
C GLU A 36 18.57 -6.99 1.11
N CYS A 37 17.61 -6.24 1.60
CA CYS A 37 17.87 -4.88 2.08
C CYS A 37 18.75 -4.93 3.33
N ASN A 38 19.28 -3.79 3.77
CA ASN A 38 20.04 -3.67 5.01
C ASN A 38 19.30 -4.29 6.22
N ASP A 39 19.99 -4.56 7.32
CA ASP A 39 19.42 -5.22 8.51
C ASP A 39 18.23 -4.48 9.16
N THR A 40 17.95 -3.25 8.75
CA THR A 40 16.91 -2.39 9.37
C THR A 40 15.55 -2.45 8.68
N TYR A 41 15.42 -3.16 7.56
CA TYR A 41 14.14 -3.23 6.83
C TYR A 41 13.06 -3.98 7.61
N SER A 42 11.79 -3.68 7.25
CA SER A 42 10.62 -4.42 7.70
C SER A 42 9.92 -5.03 6.48
N LEU A 43 9.50 -6.28 6.60
CA LEU A 43 8.91 -7.06 5.51
C LEU A 43 7.65 -7.77 5.98
N LEU A 44 6.63 -7.78 5.12
CA LEU A 44 5.50 -8.68 5.21
C LEU A 44 5.08 -9.12 3.80
N LEU A 45 5.17 -10.42 3.54
CA LEU A 45 4.71 -11.07 2.33
C LEU A 45 3.46 -11.89 2.66
N PHE A 46 2.35 -11.68 1.96
CA PHE A 46 1.12 -12.42 2.24
C PHE A 46 0.32 -12.77 0.99
N LEU A 47 -0.40 -13.87 1.06
CA LEU A 47 -1.38 -14.28 0.07
C LEU A 47 -2.70 -13.56 0.36
N GLU A 48 -3.36 -12.99 -0.67
CA GLU A 48 -4.66 -12.32 -0.50
C GLU A 48 -5.71 -13.28 0.06
N LYS A 49 -5.80 -14.46 -0.54
CA LYS A 49 -6.72 -15.51 -0.08
C LYS A 49 -6.45 -15.84 1.37
N ASP A 50 -7.46 -15.69 2.21
CA ASP A 50 -7.42 -15.92 3.65
C ASP A 50 -6.38 -15.05 4.41
N ALA A 51 -5.81 -14.04 3.76
CA ALA A 51 -4.80 -13.13 4.29
C ALA A 51 -3.60 -13.84 4.97
N ILE A 52 -3.15 -14.96 4.40
CA ILE A 52 -2.11 -15.82 4.98
C ILE A 52 -0.73 -15.16 4.84
N ASN A 53 -0.02 -14.96 5.95
CA ASN A 53 1.37 -14.51 5.93
C ASN A 53 2.27 -15.64 5.37
N LEU A 54 3.02 -15.32 4.32
CA LEU A 54 3.96 -16.24 3.68
C LEU A 54 5.38 -16.07 4.22
N HIS A 55 5.74 -14.84 4.57
CA HIS A 55 7.03 -14.48 5.17
C HIS A 55 6.94 -13.11 5.83
N GLU A 56 7.67 -12.92 6.93
CA GLU A 56 7.76 -11.64 7.62
C GLU A 56 9.11 -11.45 8.32
N LYS A 57 9.54 -10.20 8.43
CA LYS A 57 10.66 -9.76 9.26
C LYS A 57 10.29 -8.40 9.85
N ASP A 58 10.33 -8.28 11.18
CA ASP A 58 10.05 -7.03 11.89
C ASP A 58 8.73 -6.35 11.48
N SER A 59 7.70 -7.12 11.12
CA SER A 59 6.44 -6.62 10.54
C SER A 59 5.67 -5.67 11.47
N GLY A 60 5.93 -5.73 12.79
CA GLY A 60 5.42 -4.82 13.81
C GLY A 60 6.27 -3.58 14.08
N LYS A 61 7.45 -3.44 13.45
CA LYS A 61 8.33 -2.31 13.64
C LYS A 61 7.71 -1.01 13.10
N LYS A 62 7.76 0.06 13.88
CA LYS A 62 7.30 1.40 13.46
C LYS A 62 8.32 2.02 12.52
N ILE A 63 7.88 2.33 11.29
CA ILE A 63 8.70 2.90 10.22
C ILE A 63 8.03 4.20 9.73
N PHE A 64 8.83 5.17 9.32
CA PHE A 64 8.31 6.36 8.62
C PHE A 64 7.80 5.94 7.23
N PRO A 65 6.49 6.15 6.96
CA PRO A 65 5.84 5.58 5.77
C PRO A 65 6.21 6.27 4.45
N ALA A 66 6.71 7.51 4.50
CA ALA A 66 6.79 8.37 3.32
C ALA A 66 5.45 8.34 2.55
N SER A 67 5.47 8.34 1.22
CA SER A 67 4.28 8.39 0.37
C SER A 67 3.36 7.16 0.46
N LEU A 68 3.65 6.15 1.29
CA LEU A 68 2.67 5.09 1.57
C LEU A 68 1.46 5.61 2.36
N VAL A 69 1.59 6.75 3.05
CA VAL A 69 0.47 7.50 3.66
C VAL A 69 -0.67 7.72 2.66
N LYS A 70 -0.35 7.92 1.39
CA LYS A 70 -1.33 8.18 0.33
C LYS A 70 -2.31 7.02 0.10
N LEU A 71 -2.02 5.82 0.61
CA LEU A 71 -2.97 4.71 0.60
C LEU A 71 -4.15 4.99 1.56
N MET A 72 -3.89 5.53 2.75
CA MET A 72 -4.95 5.95 3.67
C MET A 72 -5.69 7.17 3.11
N THR A 73 -4.98 8.11 2.48
CA THR A 73 -5.61 9.23 1.77
C THR A 73 -6.53 8.73 0.67
N ALA A 74 -6.09 7.77 -0.16
CA ALA A 74 -6.91 7.16 -1.20
C ALA A 74 -8.14 6.43 -0.62
N TYR A 75 -7.98 5.68 0.47
CA TYR A 75 -9.09 5.02 1.16
C TYR A 75 -10.19 6.02 1.52
N LEU A 76 -9.83 7.15 2.18
CA LEU A 76 -10.79 8.18 2.57
C LEU A 76 -11.40 8.93 1.37
N VAL A 77 -10.66 9.09 0.27
CA VAL A 77 -11.19 9.63 -0.97
C VAL A 77 -12.22 8.69 -1.58
N PHE A 78 -11.94 7.39 -1.66
CA PHE A 78 -12.88 6.38 -2.13
C PHE A 78 -14.14 6.37 -1.27
N GLU A 79 -13.98 6.38 0.05
CA GLU A 79 -15.10 6.44 0.99
C GLU A 79 -15.95 7.71 0.79
N ALA A 80 -15.34 8.86 0.54
CA ALA A 80 -16.04 10.11 0.28
C ALA A 80 -16.83 10.07 -1.05
N ILE A 81 -16.29 9.39 -2.07
CA ILE A 81 -16.96 9.20 -3.36
C ILE A 81 -18.16 8.26 -3.19
N GLU A 82 -17.99 7.10 -2.56
CA GLU A 82 -19.05 6.12 -2.33
C GLU A 82 -20.20 6.68 -1.47
N ASN A 83 -19.86 7.52 -0.51
CA ASN A 83 -20.86 8.23 0.31
C ASN A 83 -21.51 9.45 -0.38
N GLY A 84 -21.19 9.72 -1.65
CA GLY A 84 -21.73 10.84 -2.42
C GLY A 84 -21.31 12.23 -1.93
N LYS A 85 -20.27 12.32 -1.10
CA LYS A 85 -19.75 13.61 -0.59
C LYS A 85 -18.98 14.39 -1.64
N ILE A 86 -18.30 13.68 -2.55
CA ILE A 86 -17.58 14.24 -3.68
C ILE A 86 -17.80 13.36 -4.91
N THR A 87 -17.54 13.91 -6.12
CA THR A 87 -17.58 13.15 -7.37
C THR A 87 -16.25 13.25 -8.10
N LEU A 88 -15.95 12.29 -8.98
CA LEU A 88 -14.69 12.27 -9.73
C LEU A 88 -14.49 13.50 -10.61
N ASP A 89 -15.57 14.04 -11.19
CA ASP A 89 -15.53 15.21 -12.08
C ASP A 89 -15.56 16.55 -11.34
N GLN A 90 -15.80 16.52 -10.02
CA GLN A 90 -15.82 17.72 -9.21
C GLN A 90 -14.45 18.38 -9.22
N LYS A 91 -14.42 19.72 -9.34
CA LYS A 91 -13.20 20.51 -9.36
C LYS A 91 -12.76 20.88 -7.94
N ILE A 92 -11.47 20.89 -7.75
CA ILE A 92 -10.77 21.33 -6.53
C ILE A 92 -9.95 22.56 -6.90
N THR A 93 -10.13 23.65 -6.19
CA THR A 93 -9.28 24.85 -6.32
C THR A 93 -8.01 24.64 -5.49
N ILE A 94 -6.84 24.90 -6.10
CA ILE A 94 -5.55 24.76 -5.42
C ILE A 94 -5.36 25.85 -4.39
N SER A 95 -5.28 25.45 -3.14
CA SER A 95 -5.05 26.32 -1.99
C SER A 95 -3.60 26.77 -1.88
N PRO A 96 -3.28 27.80 -1.08
CA PRO A 96 -1.91 28.14 -0.73
C PRO A 96 -1.13 26.99 -0.10
N ARG A 97 -1.78 26.16 0.74
CA ARG A 97 -1.16 24.99 1.38
C ARG A 97 -0.84 23.89 0.35
N SER A 98 -1.80 23.50 -0.49
CA SER A 98 -1.62 22.53 -1.56
C SER A 98 -0.49 22.95 -2.50
N ASN A 99 -0.47 24.23 -2.92
CA ASN A 99 0.60 24.79 -3.74
C ASN A 99 1.95 24.71 -3.04
N ALA A 100 2.10 25.19 -1.80
CA ALA A 100 3.36 25.17 -1.06
C ALA A 100 3.93 23.75 -0.92
N ILE A 101 3.07 22.78 -0.60
CA ILE A 101 3.47 21.38 -0.48
C ILE A 101 3.89 20.76 -1.81
N SER A 102 3.34 21.21 -2.93
CA SER A 102 3.76 20.77 -4.27
C SER A 102 5.25 21.03 -4.53
N TYR A 103 5.80 22.12 -4.02
CA TYR A 103 7.21 22.51 -4.27
C TYR A 103 8.22 21.89 -3.31
N VAL A 104 7.81 21.21 -2.25
CA VAL A 104 8.73 20.53 -1.32
C VAL A 104 9.58 19.47 -2.02
N ASN A 105 9.02 18.81 -3.03
CA ASN A 105 9.76 17.84 -3.85
C ASN A 105 9.43 18.03 -5.33
N LYS A 106 10.40 18.49 -6.11
CA LYS A 106 10.24 18.78 -7.55
C LYS A 106 9.83 17.56 -8.38
N ILE A 107 10.14 16.33 -7.93
CA ILE A 107 9.82 15.09 -8.65
C ILE A 107 8.33 14.73 -8.52
N THR A 108 7.70 15.15 -7.43
CA THR A 108 6.30 14.82 -7.08
C THR A 108 5.41 16.06 -7.15
N THR A 109 5.59 16.90 -8.17
CA THR A 109 4.80 18.12 -8.35
C THR A 109 4.14 18.18 -9.73
N LEU A 110 2.92 18.70 -9.77
CA LEU A 110 2.19 19.02 -10.99
C LEU A 110 2.34 20.49 -11.39
N HIS A 111 3.02 21.31 -10.56
CA HIS A 111 3.25 22.75 -10.78
C HIS A 111 1.97 23.60 -10.95
N LEU A 112 0.90 23.25 -10.24
CA LEU A 112 -0.32 24.06 -10.20
C LEU A 112 -0.12 25.29 -9.31
N LYS A 113 -0.65 26.42 -9.76
CA LYS A 113 -0.63 27.70 -9.03
C LYS A 113 -1.82 27.77 -8.08
N ILE A 114 -1.72 28.69 -7.11
CA ILE A 114 -2.87 29.04 -6.25
C ILE A 114 -4.02 29.54 -7.13
N GLY A 115 -5.20 28.99 -6.93
CA GLY A 115 -6.39 29.33 -7.70
C GLY A 115 -6.60 28.48 -8.98
N ASP A 116 -5.59 27.72 -9.43
CA ASP A 116 -5.81 26.73 -10.50
C ASP A 116 -6.81 25.67 -10.04
N GLU A 117 -7.49 25.04 -10.98
CA GLU A 117 -8.43 23.97 -10.72
C GLU A 117 -7.92 22.63 -11.26
N ILE A 118 -8.19 21.56 -10.50
CA ILE A 118 -7.95 20.17 -10.90
C ILE A 118 -9.19 19.33 -10.56
N THR A 119 -9.52 18.31 -11.36
CA THR A 119 -10.59 17.39 -11.01
C THR A 119 -10.19 16.47 -9.85
N VAL A 120 -11.16 15.97 -9.06
CA VAL A 120 -10.91 14.91 -8.06
C VAL A 120 -10.24 13.72 -8.70
N LYS A 121 -10.68 13.33 -9.90
CA LYS A 121 -10.07 12.23 -10.69
C LYS A 121 -8.58 12.48 -10.94
N ASP A 122 -8.21 13.61 -11.52
CA ASP A 122 -6.83 13.90 -11.86
C ASP A 122 -5.94 14.04 -10.62
N ALA A 123 -6.47 14.64 -9.54
CA ALA A 123 -5.78 14.73 -8.27
C ALA A 123 -5.53 13.34 -7.66
N LEU A 124 -6.55 12.47 -7.66
CA LEU A 124 -6.47 11.10 -7.17
C LEU A 124 -5.48 10.25 -7.98
N TYR A 125 -5.59 10.28 -9.30
CA TYR A 125 -4.70 9.54 -10.20
C TYR A 125 -3.26 10.05 -10.10
N GLY A 126 -3.08 11.38 -10.09
CA GLY A 126 -1.76 12.00 -9.92
C GLY A 126 -1.12 11.66 -8.56
N MET A 127 -1.92 11.62 -7.50
CA MET A 127 -1.49 11.22 -6.16
C MET A 127 -1.03 9.75 -6.12
N ILE A 128 -1.74 8.84 -6.76
CA ILE A 128 -1.42 7.41 -6.73
C ILE A 128 -0.25 7.10 -7.67
N VAL A 129 -0.34 7.50 -8.94
CA VAL A 129 0.60 7.10 -9.99
C VAL A 129 1.93 7.85 -9.88
N LYS A 130 1.87 9.18 -9.74
CA LYS A 130 3.07 10.05 -9.70
C LYS A 130 3.41 10.56 -8.30
N SER A 131 2.58 10.21 -7.32
CA SER A 131 2.82 10.59 -5.91
C SER A 131 2.76 12.10 -5.66
N PHE A 132 1.93 12.87 -6.39
CA PHE A 132 1.82 14.31 -6.21
C PHE A 132 1.39 14.68 -4.79
N ASN A 133 2.27 15.39 -4.07
CA ASN A 133 2.03 15.79 -2.68
C ASN A 133 0.94 16.86 -2.58
N GLY A 134 0.96 17.86 -3.47
CA GLY A 134 -0.07 18.91 -3.51
C GLY A 134 -1.45 18.34 -3.79
N ALA A 135 -1.57 17.36 -4.67
CA ALA A 135 -2.85 16.69 -4.94
C ALA A 135 -3.40 15.99 -3.69
N SER A 136 -2.53 15.37 -2.87
CA SER A 136 -2.96 14.77 -1.59
C SER A 136 -3.55 15.80 -0.64
N VAL A 137 -2.91 16.98 -0.55
CA VAL A 137 -3.39 18.09 0.30
C VAL A 137 -4.71 18.64 -0.23
N ALA A 138 -4.81 18.87 -1.55
CA ALA A 138 -6.03 19.38 -2.17
C ALA A 138 -7.24 18.47 -1.91
N LEU A 139 -7.06 17.14 -2.07
CA LEU A 139 -8.09 16.15 -1.74
C LEU A 139 -8.45 16.15 -0.24
N ALA A 140 -7.45 16.25 0.62
CA ALA A 140 -7.64 16.30 2.07
C ALA A 140 -8.42 17.55 2.50
N GLU A 141 -8.07 18.72 1.96
CA GLU A 141 -8.78 19.99 2.23
C GLU A 141 -10.22 19.95 1.73
N MET A 142 -10.45 19.37 0.55
CA MET A 142 -11.79 19.22 0.00
C MET A 142 -12.71 18.38 0.89
N ILE A 143 -12.19 17.27 1.46
CA ILE A 143 -12.98 16.33 2.26
C ILE A 143 -13.19 16.85 3.69
N ALA A 144 -12.16 17.45 4.30
CA ALA A 144 -12.13 17.81 5.72
C ALA A 144 -12.03 19.32 6.01
N GLY A 145 -11.91 20.15 4.98
CA GLY A 145 -11.72 21.59 5.09
C GLY A 145 -10.28 22.02 5.37
N ASN A 146 -9.46 21.16 5.95
CA ASN A 146 -8.01 21.36 6.11
C ASN A 146 -7.28 20.03 6.38
N GLU A 147 -5.95 20.02 6.14
CA GLU A 147 -5.12 18.81 6.28
C GLU A 147 -5.04 18.28 7.72
N TRP A 148 -5.15 19.15 8.74
CA TRP A 148 -5.12 18.72 10.14
C TRP A 148 -6.35 17.88 10.51
N LYS A 149 -7.57 18.36 10.15
CA LYS A 149 -8.80 17.58 10.35
C LYS A 149 -8.78 16.28 9.55
N PHE A 150 -8.21 16.32 8.34
CA PHE A 150 -8.06 15.13 7.53
C PHE A 150 -7.14 14.10 8.21
N ALA A 151 -6.02 14.52 8.82
CA ALA A 151 -5.15 13.64 9.59
C ALA A 151 -5.88 13.00 10.80
N GLN A 152 -6.80 13.73 11.44
CA GLN A 152 -7.65 13.15 12.48
C GLN A 152 -8.58 12.07 11.90
N MET A 153 -9.19 12.31 10.72
CA MET A 153 -10.01 11.30 10.03
C MET A 153 -9.18 10.07 9.66
N MET A 154 -7.94 10.26 9.20
CA MET A 154 -7.01 9.15 8.91
C MET A 154 -6.74 8.30 10.16
N ASN A 155 -6.50 8.92 11.31
CA ASN A 155 -6.25 8.21 12.56
C ASN A 155 -7.51 7.52 13.08
N GLN A 156 -8.68 8.15 12.98
CA GLN A 156 -9.94 7.48 13.32
C GLN A 156 -10.15 6.24 12.43
N LYS A 157 -9.96 6.39 11.12
CA LYS A 157 -10.05 5.25 10.19
C LYS A 157 -9.02 4.16 10.49
N ALA A 158 -7.80 4.54 10.88
CA ALA A 158 -6.79 3.58 11.31
C ALA A 158 -7.27 2.76 12.52
N MET A 159 -7.90 3.41 13.51
CA MET A 159 -8.50 2.72 14.65
C MET A 159 -9.61 1.77 14.22
N ASP A 160 -10.52 2.22 13.34
CA ASP A 160 -11.65 1.42 12.82
C ASP A 160 -11.15 0.16 12.08
N LEU A 161 -10.03 0.29 11.36
CA LEU A 161 -9.37 -0.81 10.64
C LEU A 161 -8.45 -1.67 11.53
N GLY A 162 -8.33 -1.35 12.83
CA GLY A 162 -7.46 -2.05 13.76
C GLY A 162 -5.96 -1.79 13.56
N MET A 163 -5.58 -0.66 12.92
CA MET A 163 -4.19 -0.24 12.69
C MET A 163 -3.62 0.47 13.94
N TYR A 164 -3.62 -0.21 15.07
CA TYR A 164 -3.29 0.39 16.38
C TYR A 164 -1.83 0.81 16.56
N ASN A 165 -0.93 0.38 15.66
CA ASN A 165 0.48 0.74 15.68
C ASN A 165 0.86 1.69 14.54
N SER A 166 -0.10 2.50 14.08
CA SER A 166 0.10 3.50 13.04
C SER A 166 -0.43 4.85 13.50
N ASN A 167 0.20 5.93 13.05
CA ASN A 167 -0.23 7.29 13.30
C ASN A 167 0.04 8.18 12.08
N PHE A 168 -0.97 8.91 11.65
CA PHE A 168 -0.94 9.79 10.48
C PHE A 168 -0.94 11.25 10.93
N ARG A 169 -0.06 12.07 10.33
CA ARG A 169 0.10 13.50 10.65
C ARG A 169 -0.22 14.42 9.48
N ASN A 170 -0.17 13.89 8.26
CA ASN A 170 -0.50 14.61 7.02
C ASN A 170 -0.98 13.64 5.95
N SER A 171 -1.53 14.20 4.86
CA SER A 171 -2.11 13.44 3.75
C SER A 171 -1.10 12.92 2.73
N SER A 172 0.10 13.48 2.70
CA SER A 172 1.10 13.29 1.64
C SER A 172 2.21 12.31 1.99
N GLY A 173 2.50 12.14 3.29
CA GLY A 173 3.64 11.35 3.78
C GLY A 173 4.95 12.12 3.84
N LEU A 174 4.92 13.45 3.77
CA LEU A 174 6.06 14.27 4.14
C LEU A 174 6.44 14.00 5.58
N HIS A 175 7.72 14.13 5.89
CA HIS A 175 8.25 13.77 7.20
C HIS A 175 7.58 14.57 8.34
N ASP A 176 7.19 13.84 9.37
CA ASP A 176 6.74 14.34 10.67
C ASP A 176 7.15 13.29 11.72
N ASN A 177 7.79 13.72 12.81
CA ASN A 177 8.30 12.82 13.86
C ASN A 177 7.22 11.95 14.51
N GLY A 178 5.96 12.41 14.49
CA GLY A 178 4.83 11.65 15.01
C GLY A 178 4.20 10.71 13.99
N GLN A 179 4.66 10.65 12.74
CA GLN A 179 4.06 9.86 11.68
C GLN A 179 4.78 8.52 11.49
N TYR A 180 4.09 7.43 11.70
CA TYR A 180 4.64 6.07 11.56
C TYR A 180 3.55 5.07 11.17
N VAL A 181 4.00 3.95 10.58
CA VAL A 181 3.19 2.77 10.27
C VAL A 181 3.98 1.50 10.56
N THR A 182 3.29 0.36 10.60
CA THR A 182 3.90 -0.96 10.58
C THR A 182 3.51 -1.70 9.30
N ALA A 183 4.32 -2.66 8.85
CA ALA A 183 3.96 -3.51 7.72
C ALA A 183 2.68 -4.31 8.03
N TYR A 184 2.50 -4.73 9.27
CA TYR A 184 1.31 -5.44 9.72
C TYR A 184 0.03 -4.57 9.63
N ASP A 185 0.09 -3.29 9.99
CA ASP A 185 -1.05 -2.39 9.86
C ASP A 185 -1.33 -2.02 8.40
N LEU A 186 -0.28 -1.83 7.59
CA LEU A 186 -0.45 -1.61 6.15
C LEU A 186 -1.14 -2.77 5.45
N LYS A 187 -0.89 -4.03 5.88
CA LYS A 187 -1.65 -5.19 5.38
C LYS A 187 -3.15 -5.02 5.62
N LYS A 188 -3.56 -4.56 6.81
CA LYS A 188 -4.99 -4.31 7.11
C LYS A 188 -5.59 -3.27 6.17
N LEU A 189 -4.88 -2.16 5.94
CA LEU A 189 -5.31 -1.12 5.02
C LEU A 189 -5.44 -1.64 3.58
N ILE A 190 -4.48 -2.44 3.10
CA ILE A 190 -4.51 -3.04 1.75
C ILE A 190 -5.74 -3.94 1.60
N ILE A 191 -5.99 -4.79 2.60
CA ILE A 191 -7.15 -5.69 2.61
C ILE A 191 -8.45 -4.88 2.62
N ALA A 192 -8.53 -3.83 3.44
CA ALA A 192 -9.69 -2.94 3.49
C ALA A 192 -9.92 -2.24 2.15
N ILE A 193 -8.90 -1.66 1.52
CA ILE A 193 -9.02 -1.05 0.17
C ILE A 193 -9.60 -2.05 -0.83
N LYS A 194 -9.11 -3.29 -0.79
CA LYS A 194 -9.51 -4.34 -1.73
C LYS A 194 -10.94 -4.80 -1.52
N ASN A 195 -11.38 -4.91 -0.27
CA ASN A 195 -12.71 -5.41 0.09
C ASN A 195 -13.79 -4.32 -0.02
N ASP A 196 -13.50 -3.11 0.45
CA ASP A 196 -14.48 -2.04 0.55
C ASP A 196 -14.62 -1.28 -0.78
N PHE A 197 -13.52 -1.22 -1.58
CA PHE A 197 -13.44 -0.43 -2.81
C PHE A 197 -12.82 -1.20 -3.98
N PRO A 198 -13.29 -2.43 -4.31
CA PRO A 198 -12.72 -3.26 -5.37
C PRO A 198 -12.75 -2.56 -6.74
N GLN A 199 -13.74 -1.70 -7.00
CA GLN A 199 -13.91 -0.94 -8.24
C GLN A 199 -12.80 0.11 -8.47
N TYR A 200 -12.13 0.58 -7.42
CA TYR A 200 -11.02 1.55 -7.52
C TYR A 200 -9.65 0.90 -7.47
N TYR A 201 -9.56 -0.42 -7.21
CA TYR A 201 -8.28 -1.08 -7.03
C TYR A 201 -7.37 -0.99 -8.26
N GLU A 202 -7.94 -1.00 -9.45
CA GLU A 202 -7.19 -0.92 -10.72
C GLU A 202 -6.36 0.36 -10.86
N ILE A 203 -6.70 1.44 -10.14
CA ILE A 203 -5.94 2.70 -10.15
C ILE A 203 -4.48 2.46 -9.73
N PHE A 204 -4.24 1.54 -8.81
CA PHE A 204 -2.88 1.23 -8.33
C PHE A 204 -2.01 0.53 -9.37
N GLY A 205 -2.62 -0.06 -10.40
CA GLY A 205 -1.96 -0.72 -11.53
C GLY A 205 -1.65 0.19 -12.71
N ILE A 206 -2.02 1.46 -12.67
CA ILE A 206 -1.81 2.41 -13.76
C ILE A 206 -0.32 2.78 -13.86
N LYS A 207 0.25 2.58 -15.05
CA LYS A 207 1.68 2.83 -15.32
C LYS A 207 1.95 4.25 -15.82
N GLU A 208 0.98 4.86 -16.49
CA GLU A 208 1.06 6.20 -17.08
C GLU A 208 -0.29 6.89 -16.99
N ILE A 209 -0.29 8.19 -16.74
CA ILE A 209 -1.47 9.07 -16.77
C ILE A 209 -1.16 10.32 -17.57
N GLU A 210 -2.21 10.96 -18.10
CA GLU A 210 -2.14 12.26 -18.73
C GLU A 210 -2.99 13.25 -17.95
N ILE A 211 -2.40 14.38 -17.55
CA ILE A 211 -3.08 15.48 -16.83
C ILE A 211 -2.60 16.79 -17.47
N PHE A 212 -3.53 17.62 -17.94
CA PHE A 212 -3.24 18.88 -18.66
C PHE A 212 -2.26 18.68 -19.82
N ASP A 213 -2.53 17.73 -20.71
CA ASP A 213 -1.72 17.37 -21.88
C ASP A 213 -0.26 16.98 -21.55
N LYS A 214 0.00 16.62 -20.28
CA LYS A 214 1.31 16.15 -19.81
C LYS A 214 1.23 14.70 -19.37
N LYS A 215 2.17 13.90 -19.87
CA LYS A 215 2.30 12.49 -19.49
C LYS A 215 3.15 12.33 -18.25
N PHE A 216 2.69 11.49 -17.33
CA PHE A 216 3.36 11.17 -16.07
C PHE A 216 3.47 9.65 -15.90
N ILE A 217 4.70 9.17 -15.84
CA ILE A 217 5.00 7.74 -15.69
C ILE A 217 5.17 7.39 -14.22
N SER A 218 4.62 6.25 -13.81
CA SER A 218 4.74 5.72 -12.45
C SER A 218 6.20 5.53 -12.03
N HIS A 219 6.49 5.80 -10.76
CA HIS A 219 7.80 5.52 -10.15
C HIS A 219 7.97 4.05 -9.72
N ASN A 220 6.95 3.23 -9.88
CA ASN A 220 6.98 1.82 -9.48
C ASN A 220 7.56 0.95 -10.60
N GLU A 221 8.87 0.70 -10.54
CA GLU A 221 9.56 -0.14 -11.53
C GLU A 221 9.07 -1.59 -11.51
N VAL A 222 8.76 -2.14 -10.31
CA VAL A 222 8.20 -3.49 -10.21
C VAL A 222 6.86 -3.59 -10.92
N LEU A 223 6.00 -2.57 -10.80
CA LEU A 223 4.74 -2.51 -11.56
C LEU A 223 4.97 -2.51 -13.08
N LYS A 224 6.02 -1.84 -13.55
CA LYS A 224 6.30 -1.75 -15.00
C LYS A 224 6.89 -3.03 -15.57
N ASN A 225 7.78 -3.70 -14.82
CA ASN A 225 8.69 -4.71 -15.34
C ASN A 225 8.36 -6.13 -14.86
N TYR A 226 7.72 -6.30 -13.69
CA TYR A 226 7.45 -7.63 -13.15
C TYR A 226 6.15 -8.22 -13.72
N LYS A 227 6.24 -9.44 -14.25
CA LYS A 227 5.09 -10.12 -14.87
C LYS A 227 3.98 -10.40 -13.86
N GLY A 228 2.78 -9.89 -14.16
CA GLY A 228 1.59 -10.03 -13.32
C GLY A 228 1.49 -8.99 -12.20
N ALA A 229 2.38 -7.99 -12.15
CA ALA A 229 2.26 -6.90 -11.18
C ALA A 229 1.02 -6.03 -11.44
N GLU A 230 0.31 -5.67 -10.35
CA GLU A 230 -0.94 -4.89 -10.37
C GLU A 230 -0.88 -3.63 -9.48
N GLY A 231 0.23 -3.35 -8.85
CA GLY A 231 0.37 -2.18 -7.99
C GLY A 231 1.46 -2.38 -6.94
N MET A 232 1.53 -1.60 -5.85
CA MET A 232 0.57 -0.54 -5.50
C MET A 232 1.27 0.81 -5.40
N LYS A 233 2.17 1.00 -4.41
CA LYS A 233 2.69 2.33 -4.07
C LYS A 233 4.14 2.30 -3.61
N THR A 234 4.94 3.25 -4.10
CA THR A 234 6.29 3.54 -3.62
C THR A 234 6.28 4.65 -2.58
N GLY A 235 7.29 4.68 -1.72
CA GLY A 235 7.54 5.78 -0.79
C GLY A 235 9.04 5.96 -0.57
N PHE A 236 9.47 7.22 -0.47
CA PHE A 236 10.86 7.56 -0.15
C PHE A 236 10.95 8.90 0.56
N THR A 237 11.73 8.95 1.61
CA THR A 237 12.38 10.13 2.16
C THR A 237 13.77 9.70 2.65
N SER A 238 14.68 10.66 2.85
CA SER A 238 16.02 10.34 3.37
C SER A 238 15.99 9.63 4.74
N ILE A 239 14.92 9.86 5.52
CA ILE A 239 14.75 9.26 6.86
C ILE A 239 14.04 7.90 6.78
N SER A 240 13.06 7.75 5.87
CA SER A 240 12.30 6.49 5.75
C SER A 240 13.05 5.40 4.99
N GLY A 241 14.06 5.76 4.20
CA GLY A 241 14.57 4.85 3.18
C GLY A 241 13.54 4.59 2.05
N PHE A 242 13.77 3.56 1.28
CA PHE A 242 12.95 3.19 0.12
C PHE A 242 11.89 2.16 0.51
N ASN A 243 10.62 2.54 0.39
CA ASN A 243 9.46 1.73 0.71
C ASN A 243 8.74 1.29 -0.58
N LEU A 244 8.14 0.10 -0.57
CA LEU A 244 7.29 -0.40 -1.64
C LEU A 244 6.21 -1.32 -1.09
N ILE A 245 4.98 -1.08 -1.49
CA ILE A 245 3.93 -2.08 -1.47
C ILE A 245 3.71 -2.52 -2.91
N SER A 246 3.86 -3.81 -3.17
CA SER A 246 3.65 -4.42 -4.47
C SER A 246 2.63 -5.54 -4.39
N SER A 247 1.88 -5.74 -5.47
CA SER A 247 1.03 -6.92 -5.66
C SER A 247 1.27 -7.52 -7.02
N ALA A 248 1.15 -8.84 -7.10
CA ALA A 248 1.19 -9.55 -8.37
C ALA A 248 0.23 -10.75 -8.35
N VAL A 249 -0.28 -11.11 -9.54
CA VAL A 249 -1.17 -12.26 -9.74
C VAL A 249 -0.55 -13.28 -10.67
N ARG A 250 -0.59 -14.56 -10.27
CA ARG A 250 -0.31 -15.71 -11.14
C ARG A 250 -1.26 -16.86 -10.79
N ASN A 251 -1.90 -17.46 -11.77
CA ASN A 251 -2.83 -18.60 -11.60
C ASN A 251 -3.96 -18.34 -10.58
N ASN A 252 -4.53 -17.14 -10.58
CA ASN A 252 -5.55 -16.64 -9.64
C ASN A 252 -5.08 -16.45 -8.20
N ASP A 253 -3.83 -16.68 -7.88
CA ASP A 253 -3.24 -16.35 -6.59
C ASP A 253 -2.67 -14.93 -6.64
N ARG A 254 -3.14 -14.02 -5.76
CA ARG A 254 -2.56 -12.69 -5.58
C ARG A 254 -1.69 -12.67 -4.34
N VAL A 255 -0.44 -12.27 -4.54
CA VAL A 255 0.55 -12.10 -3.47
C VAL A 255 0.85 -10.62 -3.31
N PHE A 256 0.86 -10.15 -2.07
CA PHE A 256 1.30 -8.81 -1.68
C PHE A 256 2.66 -8.87 -1.00
N SER A 257 3.51 -7.91 -1.33
CA SER A 257 4.78 -7.64 -0.63
C SER A 257 4.78 -6.22 -0.08
N ILE A 258 5.00 -6.08 1.21
CA ILE A 258 5.20 -4.81 1.91
C ILE A 258 6.66 -4.79 2.36
N LEU A 259 7.49 -3.98 1.71
CA LEU A 259 8.92 -3.83 2.01
C LEU A 259 9.20 -2.37 2.40
N LEU A 260 9.69 -2.17 3.62
CA LEU A 260 9.88 -0.86 4.23
C LEU A 260 11.33 -0.65 4.63
N SER A 261 11.83 0.57 4.45
CA SER A 261 13.15 1.03 4.93
C SER A 261 14.34 0.34 4.26
N CYS A 262 14.25 0.04 2.97
CA CYS A 262 15.40 -0.43 2.20
C CYS A 262 16.36 0.72 1.89
N GLU A 263 17.66 0.43 1.73
CA GLU A 263 18.71 1.43 1.53
C GLU A 263 18.74 2.04 0.13
N SER A 264 18.24 1.32 -0.89
CA SER A 264 18.20 1.81 -2.26
C SER A 264 16.95 1.36 -3.02
N SER A 265 16.57 2.11 -4.07
CA SER A 265 15.45 1.74 -4.94
C SER A 265 15.73 0.48 -5.73
N ASP A 266 16.96 0.27 -6.17
CA ASP A 266 17.37 -0.89 -6.95
C ASP A 266 17.29 -2.17 -6.10
N MET A 267 17.86 -2.13 -4.88
CA MET A 267 17.80 -3.25 -3.96
C MET A 267 16.36 -3.58 -3.56
N ARG A 268 15.55 -2.56 -3.23
CA ARG A 268 14.13 -2.71 -2.93
C ARG A 268 13.39 -3.43 -4.06
N ASN A 269 13.60 -3.01 -5.31
CA ASN A 269 12.93 -3.61 -6.46
C ASN A 269 13.35 -5.07 -6.67
N LYS A 270 14.65 -5.34 -6.74
CA LYS A 270 15.20 -6.69 -6.93
C LYS A 270 14.77 -7.64 -5.82
N PHE A 271 14.81 -7.17 -4.58
CA PHE A 271 14.38 -7.99 -3.43
C PHE A 271 12.87 -8.26 -3.47
N THR A 272 12.05 -7.27 -3.82
CA THR A 272 10.60 -7.46 -3.99
C THR A 272 10.30 -8.49 -5.07
N GLU A 273 10.94 -8.43 -6.24
CA GLU A 273 10.75 -9.39 -7.33
C GLU A 273 11.16 -10.81 -6.91
N LYS A 274 12.31 -10.96 -6.25
CA LYS A 274 12.77 -12.24 -5.70
C LYS A 274 11.78 -12.84 -4.69
N LEU A 275 11.21 -12.01 -3.80
CA LEU A 275 10.20 -12.43 -2.82
C LEU A 275 8.92 -12.92 -3.50
N LEU A 276 8.42 -12.19 -4.49
CA LEU A 276 7.24 -12.57 -5.27
C LEU A 276 7.48 -13.89 -6.02
N ASP A 277 8.64 -14.07 -6.66
CA ASP A 277 9.00 -15.32 -7.34
C ASP A 277 9.05 -16.51 -6.38
N LYS A 278 9.70 -16.33 -5.22
CA LYS A 278 9.72 -17.36 -4.16
C LYS A 278 8.32 -17.74 -3.70
N ALA A 279 7.43 -16.76 -3.51
CA ALA A 279 6.04 -17.01 -3.13
C ALA A 279 5.29 -17.85 -4.17
N PHE A 280 5.34 -17.44 -5.45
CA PHE A 280 4.62 -18.16 -6.51
C PHE A 280 5.20 -19.56 -6.77
N LEU A 281 6.52 -19.76 -6.63
CA LEU A 281 7.14 -21.09 -6.71
C LEU A 281 6.61 -22.02 -5.62
N LYS A 282 6.41 -21.52 -4.40
CA LYS A 282 5.85 -22.32 -3.30
C LYS A 282 4.40 -22.66 -3.51
N LEU A 283 3.56 -21.68 -3.88
CA LEU A 283 2.14 -21.89 -4.17
C LEU A 283 1.97 -22.96 -5.27
N LYS A 284 2.80 -22.92 -6.32
CA LYS A 284 2.80 -23.94 -7.38
C LYS A 284 3.17 -25.34 -6.88
N LYS A 285 4.11 -25.46 -5.94
CA LYS A 285 4.50 -26.77 -5.36
C LYS A 285 3.40 -27.31 -4.44
N SER A 286 2.74 -26.46 -3.66
CA SER A 286 1.64 -26.86 -2.77
C SER A 286 0.42 -27.36 -3.56
N SER A 287 0.07 -26.72 -4.67
CA SER A 287 -1.06 -27.15 -5.53
C SER A 287 -0.81 -28.50 -6.23
N LYS A 288 0.45 -28.89 -6.48
CA LYS A 288 0.80 -30.20 -7.07
C LYS A 288 0.79 -31.37 -6.06
N ASN A 289 0.92 -31.07 -4.76
CA ASN A 289 0.92 -32.08 -3.70
C ASN A 289 -0.51 -32.36 -3.17
N THR A 290 -1.52 -31.64 -3.65
CA THR A 290 -2.92 -31.78 -3.23
C THR A 290 -3.76 -32.49 -4.29
N LEU A 291 -3.16 -32.87 -5.42
CA LEU A 291 -3.69 -33.71 -6.49
C LEU A 291 -3.09 -35.12 -6.42
#